data_00539941f8be32e89c28dee4d996e6f7
#
_entry.id   00539941f8be32e89c28dee4d996e6f7
#
_cell.length_a   1.000
_cell.length_b   1.000
_cell.length_c   1.000
_cell.angle_alpha   90.00
_cell.angle_beta   90.00
_cell.angle_gamma   90.00
#
_symmetry.space_group_name_H-M   'P 1'
#
loop_
_entity.id
_entity.type
_entity.pdbx_description
1 polymer ?
#
loop_
_entity_poly.entity_id
_entity_poly.type
_entity_poly.pdbx_seq_one_letter_code
_entity_poly.pdbx_strand_id
1 'polypeptide(L)'
;MASSRTHTLTAAARFSDSSKSRFHYFLNNNADKAVYTLHELSKKQARQFSKINKGLSTGKLPWDIAISVDATFLNRSSLHTDNSKRFNHGKGFVVGHQWTNIVLHINDKVIPLPPIAFYTKKYCKQNGIEYQTENTRVAQYLSQLSLEEYIGAHVPEKVVVLADSGYDDQKIQKAIAAKHWKFIIALKSTRGIKTEKAYRTTKKTEDWKSVTVTFKNNRKTGWKTIRAPKNGGKNKRMEFRVRQITGYLKNFGKAQLICSQFKTKSNNGKRKHLACNDLKATPRQIVIGYRLRWAIEIFH
;
A
#
# COMPACT_ATOMS: atom_id res chain seq x y z
N MET A 1 10.82 21.43 -9.34
CA MET A 1 10.05 21.39 -10.61
C MET A 1 8.59 21.54 -10.26
N ALA A 2 7.90 22.55 -10.81
CA ALA A 2 6.46 22.67 -10.66
C ALA A 2 5.78 21.56 -11.46
N SER A 3 5.01 20.69 -10.81
CA SER A 3 4.24 19.68 -11.52
C SER A 3 3.15 20.36 -12.33
N SER A 4 3.03 20.07 -13.62
CA SER A 4 1.89 20.53 -14.39
C SER A 4 0.61 19.92 -13.79
N ARG A 5 -0.38 20.76 -13.50
CA ARG A 5 -1.66 20.31 -12.94
C ARG A 5 -2.50 19.47 -13.93
N THR A 6 -2.05 19.34 -15.16
CA THR A 6 -2.74 18.60 -16.22
C THR A 6 -1.80 17.57 -16.84
N HIS A 7 -2.10 16.30 -16.66
CA HIS A 7 -1.34 15.17 -17.22
C HIS A 7 -1.73 14.90 -18.68
N THR A 8 -1.61 15.92 -19.55
CA THR A 8 -1.89 15.77 -20.98
C THR A 8 -0.60 15.82 -21.80
N LEU A 9 -0.60 15.19 -22.99
CA LEU A 9 0.50 15.29 -23.94
C LEU A 9 0.81 16.74 -24.30
N THR A 10 -0.20 17.60 -24.35
CA THR A 10 -0.02 19.04 -24.60
C THR A 10 0.73 19.72 -23.46
N ALA A 11 0.41 19.38 -22.21
CA ALA A 11 1.12 19.92 -21.06
C ALA A 11 2.58 19.40 -21.00
N ALA A 12 2.81 18.13 -21.28
CA ALA A 12 4.14 17.55 -21.38
C ALA A 12 4.98 18.19 -22.50
N ALA A 13 4.38 18.41 -23.67
CA ALA A 13 5.02 19.09 -24.81
C ALA A 13 5.46 20.52 -24.47
N ARG A 14 4.60 21.30 -23.78
CA ARG A 14 4.94 22.65 -23.32
C ARG A 14 6.10 22.68 -22.34
N PHE A 15 6.19 21.65 -21.48
CA PHE A 15 7.26 21.54 -20.49
C PHE A 15 8.62 21.16 -21.10
N SER A 16 8.62 20.45 -22.22
CA SER A 16 9.83 19.92 -22.86
C SER A 16 10.25 20.69 -24.11
N ASP A 17 9.61 21.83 -24.41
CA ASP A 17 9.77 22.58 -25.68
C ASP A 17 9.60 21.72 -26.94
N SER A 18 8.83 20.64 -26.82
CA SER A 18 8.58 19.69 -27.91
C SER A 18 7.15 19.79 -28.42
N SER A 19 6.95 19.46 -29.69
CA SER A 19 5.59 19.40 -30.24
C SER A 19 4.80 18.23 -29.64
N LYS A 20 3.48 18.37 -29.53
CA LYS A 20 2.56 17.29 -29.10
C LYS A 20 2.72 16.03 -29.97
N SER A 21 2.90 16.22 -31.30
CA SER A 21 3.09 15.13 -32.26
C SER A 21 4.38 14.37 -32.01
N ARG A 22 5.48 15.07 -31.72
CA ARG A 22 6.78 14.47 -31.39
C ARG A 22 6.69 13.62 -30.09
N PHE A 23 5.96 14.11 -29.08
CA PHE A 23 5.74 13.39 -27.85
C PHE A 23 4.88 12.13 -28.05
N HIS A 24 3.84 12.25 -28.88
CA HIS A 24 2.99 11.12 -29.25
C HIS A 24 3.78 10.05 -30.03
N TYR A 25 4.59 10.48 -31.01
CA TYR A 25 5.48 9.59 -31.76
C TYR A 25 6.46 8.87 -30.84
N PHE A 26 7.10 9.61 -29.92
CA PHE A 26 8.02 9.03 -28.96
C PHE A 26 7.34 7.95 -28.08
N LEU A 27 6.17 8.24 -27.53
CA LEU A 27 5.45 7.28 -26.69
C LEU A 27 5.03 6.03 -27.46
N ASN A 28 4.57 6.18 -28.70
CA ASN A 28 4.14 5.04 -29.52
C ASN A 28 5.31 4.12 -29.92
N ASN A 29 6.48 4.68 -30.16
CA ASN A 29 7.61 3.92 -30.70
C ASN A 29 8.69 3.56 -29.66
N ASN A 30 8.64 4.18 -28.46
CA ASN A 30 9.66 4.01 -27.44
C ASN A 30 9.05 3.81 -26.03
N ALA A 31 7.78 3.45 -25.91
CA ALA A 31 7.13 3.28 -24.61
C ALA A 31 7.89 2.29 -23.73
N ASP A 32 8.30 1.15 -24.29
CA ASP A 32 9.03 0.12 -23.56
C ASP A 32 10.41 0.61 -23.10
N LYS A 33 11.11 1.35 -23.99
CA LYS A 33 12.40 1.96 -23.63
C LYS A 33 12.24 3.01 -22.53
N ALA A 34 11.17 3.80 -22.56
CA ALA A 34 10.89 4.79 -21.54
C ALA A 34 10.61 4.13 -20.19
N VAL A 35 9.80 3.07 -20.17
CA VAL A 35 9.50 2.29 -18.95
C VAL A 35 10.78 1.67 -18.40
N TYR A 36 11.60 1.05 -19.25
CA TYR A 36 12.89 0.49 -18.85
C TYR A 36 13.81 1.56 -18.25
N THR A 37 13.95 2.71 -18.91
CA THR A 37 14.80 3.82 -18.44
C THR A 37 14.32 4.35 -17.08
N LEU A 38 13.01 4.51 -16.89
CA LEU A 38 12.43 4.93 -15.62
C LEU A 38 12.71 3.90 -14.51
N HIS A 39 12.64 2.61 -14.84
CA HIS A 39 12.96 1.53 -13.90
C HIS A 39 14.44 1.57 -13.49
N GLU A 40 15.37 1.73 -14.43
CA GLU A 40 16.80 1.86 -14.12
C GLU A 40 17.11 3.12 -13.31
N LEU A 41 16.43 4.24 -13.59
CA LEU A 41 16.53 5.45 -12.76
C LEU A 41 16.05 5.20 -11.34
N SER A 42 14.94 4.49 -11.17
CA SER A 42 14.41 4.10 -9.84
C SER A 42 15.41 3.25 -9.07
N LYS A 43 16.05 2.27 -9.75
CA LYS A 43 17.13 1.45 -9.15
C LYS A 43 18.34 2.31 -8.74
N LYS A 44 18.78 3.21 -9.63
CA LYS A 44 19.90 4.12 -9.34
C LYS A 44 19.62 5.01 -8.13
N GLN A 45 18.43 5.60 -8.06
CA GLN A 45 18.01 6.42 -6.92
C GLN A 45 17.93 5.60 -5.64
N ALA A 46 17.35 4.40 -5.69
CA ALA A 46 17.25 3.52 -4.54
C ALA A 46 18.63 3.18 -3.96
N ARG A 47 19.58 2.80 -4.81
CA ARG A 47 20.98 2.52 -4.43
C ARG A 47 21.68 3.75 -3.83
N GLN A 48 21.43 4.93 -4.35
CA GLN A 48 22.00 6.17 -3.80
C GLN A 48 21.47 6.46 -2.40
N PHE A 49 20.16 6.31 -2.18
CA PHE A 49 19.54 6.59 -0.89
C PHE A 49 19.81 5.49 0.16
N SER A 50 20.01 4.25 -0.25
CA SER A 50 20.32 3.14 0.67
C SER A 50 21.69 3.27 1.33
N LYS A 51 22.64 3.96 0.70
CA LYS A 51 23.99 4.21 1.26
C LYS A 51 23.95 5.04 2.55
N ILE A 52 22.88 5.82 2.76
CA ILE A 52 22.72 6.68 3.93
C ILE A 52 21.66 6.03 4.84
N ASN A 53 22.08 5.07 5.63
CA ASN A 53 21.14 4.35 6.51
C ASN A 53 20.71 5.20 7.72
N LYS A 54 19.61 5.92 7.57
CA LYS A 54 18.95 6.66 8.68
C LYS A 54 17.71 5.94 9.22
N GLY A 55 17.31 4.84 8.61
CA GLY A 55 16.06 4.13 8.91
C GLY A 55 14.80 4.92 8.56
N LEU A 56 13.66 4.26 8.63
CA LEU A 56 12.36 4.90 8.37
C LEU A 56 11.96 5.82 9.52
N SER A 57 11.37 6.97 9.16
CA SER A 57 10.95 7.99 10.14
C SER A 57 12.10 8.39 11.08
N THR A 58 13.28 8.58 10.51
CA THR A 58 14.51 8.94 11.23
C THR A 58 14.84 7.91 12.35
N GLY A 59 14.77 6.63 12.01
CA GLY A 59 15.10 5.52 12.92
C GLY A 59 14.04 5.23 14.00
N LYS A 60 12.85 5.84 13.94
CA LYS A 60 11.80 5.63 14.95
C LYS A 60 10.93 4.41 14.70
N LEU A 61 11.00 3.84 13.50
CA LEU A 61 10.30 2.61 13.14
C LEU A 61 11.25 1.42 13.21
N PRO A 62 10.75 0.22 13.54
CA PRO A 62 11.59 -0.98 13.64
C PRO A 62 11.93 -1.60 12.28
N TRP A 63 11.47 -1.00 11.19
CA TRP A 63 11.73 -1.44 9.82
C TRP A 63 12.63 -0.45 9.10
N ASP A 64 13.53 -0.96 8.27
CA ASP A 64 14.50 -0.17 7.52
C ASP A 64 13.91 0.28 6.18
N ILE A 65 13.04 -0.55 5.60
CA ILE A 65 12.38 -0.32 4.31
C ILE A 65 10.87 -0.55 4.46
N ALA A 66 10.08 0.30 3.80
CA ALA A 66 8.66 0.03 3.60
C ALA A 66 8.32 -0.02 2.11
N ILE A 67 7.36 -0.87 1.75
CA ILE A 67 6.78 -0.98 0.41
C ILE A 67 5.31 -0.64 0.54
N SER A 68 4.86 0.45 -0.08
CA SER A 68 3.45 0.81 -0.12
C SER A 68 2.80 0.32 -1.40
N VAL A 69 1.59 -0.20 -1.27
CA VAL A 69 0.77 -0.73 -2.38
C VAL A 69 -0.58 -0.03 -2.36
N ASP A 70 -0.98 0.55 -3.49
CA ASP A 70 -2.28 1.21 -3.61
C ASP A 70 -2.77 1.23 -5.07
N ALA A 71 -4.10 1.12 -5.26
CA ALA A 71 -4.71 1.21 -6.57
C ALA A 71 -4.88 2.67 -7.00
N THR A 72 -4.68 2.93 -8.27
CA THR A 72 -5.03 4.22 -8.88
C THR A 72 -5.89 4.00 -10.11
N PHE A 73 -6.73 5.00 -10.42
CA PHE A 73 -7.64 4.96 -11.55
C PHE A 73 -7.34 6.12 -12.49
N LEU A 74 -7.17 5.80 -13.76
CA LEU A 74 -7.09 6.80 -14.80
C LEU A 74 -8.48 6.94 -15.45
N ASN A 75 -9.14 8.06 -15.14
CA ASN A 75 -10.46 8.36 -15.70
C ASN A 75 -10.38 8.54 -17.22
N ARG A 76 -11.32 7.95 -17.93
CA ARG A 76 -11.53 8.08 -19.37
C ARG A 76 -12.98 8.50 -19.64
N SER A 77 -13.20 9.22 -20.71
CA SER A 77 -14.54 9.67 -21.11
C SER A 77 -15.43 8.56 -21.70
N SER A 78 -14.85 7.41 -22.05
CA SER A 78 -15.55 6.35 -22.76
C SER A 78 -15.12 4.95 -22.32
N LEU A 79 -16.08 4.02 -22.34
CA LEU A 79 -15.86 2.57 -22.21
C LEU A 79 -15.33 1.90 -23.49
N HIS A 80 -15.24 2.64 -24.61
CA HIS A 80 -14.76 2.11 -25.90
C HIS A 80 -13.23 2.02 -25.96
N THR A 81 -12.51 2.58 -24.99
CA THR A 81 -11.07 2.42 -24.90
C THR A 81 -10.74 0.99 -24.45
N ASP A 82 -9.79 0.34 -25.12
CA ASP A 82 -9.34 -1.01 -24.77
C ASP A 82 -8.99 -1.13 -23.29
N ASN A 83 -9.34 -2.28 -22.70
CA ASN A 83 -9.13 -2.56 -21.29
C ASN A 83 -9.80 -1.58 -20.31
N SER A 84 -10.74 -0.73 -20.78
CA SER A 84 -11.49 0.16 -19.90
C SER A 84 -12.62 -0.57 -19.17
N LYS A 85 -12.95 -0.11 -17.97
CA LYS A 85 -14.04 -0.65 -17.16
C LYS A 85 -14.61 0.44 -16.24
N ARG A 86 -15.85 0.23 -15.80
CA ARG A 86 -16.44 0.99 -14.71
C ARG A 86 -16.03 0.40 -13.37
N PHE A 87 -15.35 1.20 -12.55
CA PHE A 87 -14.91 0.84 -11.20
C PHE A 87 -15.71 1.61 -10.15
N ASN A 88 -16.18 0.94 -9.12
CA ASN A 88 -16.78 1.63 -7.98
C ASN A 88 -15.69 2.37 -7.21
N HIS A 89 -15.87 3.66 -6.97
CA HIS A 89 -14.92 4.50 -6.26
C HIS A 89 -15.64 5.49 -5.34
N GLY A 90 -15.39 5.38 -4.05
CA GLY A 90 -16.06 6.23 -3.06
C GLY A 90 -17.58 6.06 -3.08
N LYS A 91 -18.31 7.17 -3.28
CA LYS A 91 -19.77 7.18 -3.43
C LYS A 91 -20.24 7.12 -4.90
N GLY A 92 -19.31 6.97 -5.84
CA GLY A 92 -19.58 6.99 -7.26
C GLY A 92 -18.82 5.90 -8.01
N PHE A 93 -18.44 6.22 -9.24
CA PHE A 93 -17.64 5.31 -10.08
C PHE A 93 -16.65 6.09 -10.93
N VAL A 94 -15.61 5.40 -11.38
CA VAL A 94 -14.66 5.88 -12.39
C VAL A 94 -14.75 4.95 -13.59
N VAL A 95 -14.81 5.51 -14.79
CA VAL A 95 -14.69 4.77 -16.04
C VAL A 95 -13.26 4.92 -16.54
N GLY A 96 -12.58 3.82 -16.86
CA GLY A 96 -11.24 3.88 -17.42
C GLY A 96 -10.35 2.71 -17.04
N HIS A 97 -9.10 3.01 -16.74
CA HIS A 97 -8.08 2.02 -16.43
C HIS A 97 -7.72 2.05 -14.95
N GLN A 98 -7.27 0.90 -14.45
CA GLN A 98 -6.75 0.75 -13.11
C GLN A 98 -5.30 0.26 -13.18
N TRP A 99 -4.47 0.80 -12.30
CA TRP A 99 -3.14 0.28 -11.98
C TRP A 99 -2.97 0.16 -10.49
N THR A 100 -2.11 -0.76 -10.08
CA THR A 100 -1.63 -0.81 -8.71
C THR A 100 -0.24 -0.18 -8.68
N ASN A 101 -0.13 0.96 -8.02
CA ASN A 101 1.14 1.62 -7.78
C ASN A 101 1.88 0.92 -6.64
N ILE A 102 3.18 0.81 -6.79
CA ILE A 102 4.09 0.30 -5.77
C ILE A 102 5.18 1.33 -5.56
N VAL A 103 5.43 1.70 -4.32
CA VAL A 103 6.51 2.61 -3.97
C VAL A 103 7.38 2.04 -2.86
N LEU A 104 8.67 2.26 -3.00
CA LEU A 104 9.69 1.88 -2.03
C LEU A 104 10.05 3.08 -1.18
N HIS A 105 9.99 2.92 0.14
CA HIS A 105 10.42 3.94 1.10
C HIS A 105 11.80 3.57 1.65
N ILE A 106 12.77 4.44 1.43
CA ILE A 106 14.14 4.32 1.95
C ILE A 106 14.53 5.65 2.58
N ASN A 107 14.87 5.66 3.87
CA ASN A 107 15.33 6.88 4.57
C ASN A 107 14.40 8.09 4.36
N ASP A 108 13.10 7.90 4.48
CA ASP A 108 12.07 8.92 4.24
C ASP A 108 12.00 9.44 2.78
N LYS A 109 12.71 8.81 1.85
CA LYS A 109 12.55 9.01 0.40
C LYS A 109 11.57 7.99 -0.17
N VAL A 110 10.84 8.41 -1.19
CA VAL A 110 9.79 7.61 -1.84
C VAL A 110 10.18 7.42 -3.29
N ILE A 111 10.35 6.17 -3.69
CA ILE A 111 10.84 5.77 -5.01
C ILE A 111 9.75 4.92 -5.67
N PRO A 112 9.19 5.35 -6.81
CA PRO A 112 8.22 4.56 -7.53
C PRO A 112 8.87 3.30 -8.12
N LEU A 113 8.20 2.17 -7.99
CA LEU A 113 8.51 0.94 -8.71
C LEU A 113 7.58 0.80 -9.92
N PRO A 114 7.89 -0.10 -10.87
CA PRO A 114 7.00 -0.35 -11.99
C PRO A 114 5.58 -0.70 -11.50
N PRO A 115 4.55 0.00 -11.99
CA PRO A 115 3.18 -0.26 -11.58
C PRO A 115 2.68 -1.58 -12.18
N ILE A 116 1.71 -2.19 -11.51
CA ILE A 116 1.05 -3.41 -11.98
C ILE A 116 -0.21 -3.00 -12.75
N ALA A 117 -0.27 -3.31 -14.05
CA ALA A 117 -1.46 -3.07 -14.85
C ALA A 117 -2.59 -4.04 -14.45
N PHE A 118 -3.81 -3.53 -14.35
CA PHE A 118 -5.01 -4.36 -14.24
C PHE A 118 -5.56 -4.68 -15.63
N TYR A 119 -5.92 -5.94 -15.86
CA TYR A 119 -6.59 -6.37 -17.09
C TYR A 119 -8.02 -6.84 -16.81
N THR A 120 -8.97 -6.35 -17.60
CA THR A 120 -10.36 -6.77 -17.50
C THR A 120 -10.54 -8.18 -18.06
N LYS A 121 -11.56 -8.92 -17.59
CA LYS A 121 -11.87 -10.27 -18.14
C LYS A 121 -12.12 -10.22 -19.65
N LYS A 122 -12.79 -9.16 -20.14
CA LYS A 122 -13.05 -8.99 -21.57
C LYS A 122 -11.75 -8.85 -22.36
N TYR A 123 -10.86 -7.96 -21.90
CA TYR A 123 -9.55 -7.75 -22.53
C TYR A 123 -8.70 -9.02 -22.53
N CYS A 124 -8.65 -9.73 -21.41
CA CYS A 124 -7.92 -10.99 -21.32
C CYS A 124 -8.44 -12.03 -22.33
N LYS A 125 -9.78 -12.20 -22.43
CA LYS A 125 -10.39 -13.12 -23.38
C LYS A 125 -10.07 -12.75 -24.83
N GLN A 126 -10.09 -11.46 -25.18
CA GLN A 126 -9.80 -10.98 -26.54
C GLN A 126 -8.35 -11.15 -26.95
N ASN A 127 -7.42 -11.12 -25.98
CA ASN A 127 -5.98 -11.16 -26.25
C ASN A 127 -5.33 -12.50 -25.85
N GLY A 128 -6.10 -13.53 -25.51
CA GLY A 128 -5.55 -14.83 -25.11
C GLY A 128 -4.75 -14.80 -23.82
N ILE A 129 -4.99 -13.81 -22.94
CA ILE A 129 -4.28 -13.63 -21.67
C ILE A 129 -5.07 -14.28 -20.55
N GLU A 130 -4.42 -15.04 -19.67
CA GLU A 130 -5.06 -15.57 -18.47
C GLU A 130 -5.52 -14.45 -17.54
N TYR A 131 -6.80 -14.47 -17.15
CA TYR A 131 -7.33 -13.49 -16.22
C TYR A 131 -6.86 -13.74 -14.79
N GLN A 132 -6.26 -12.73 -14.20
CA GLN A 132 -5.87 -12.72 -12.78
C GLN A 132 -6.50 -11.55 -12.05
N THR A 133 -6.92 -11.79 -10.79
CA THR A 133 -7.39 -10.70 -9.93
C THR A 133 -6.23 -9.78 -9.56
N GLU A 134 -6.54 -8.53 -9.23
CA GLU A 134 -5.54 -7.57 -8.73
C GLU A 134 -4.72 -8.15 -7.58
N ASN A 135 -5.38 -8.73 -6.58
CA ASN A 135 -4.69 -9.30 -5.42
C ASN A 135 -3.76 -10.47 -5.78
N THR A 136 -4.12 -11.29 -6.78
CA THR A 136 -3.25 -12.36 -7.30
C THR A 136 -2.01 -11.76 -7.94
N ARG A 137 -2.17 -10.73 -8.79
CA ARG A 137 -1.04 -10.06 -9.44
C ARG A 137 -0.12 -9.35 -8.45
N VAL A 138 -0.70 -8.69 -7.45
CA VAL A 138 0.09 -8.06 -6.36
C VAL A 138 0.86 -9.10 -5.56
N ALA A 139 0.24 -10.24 -5.23
CA ALA A 139 0.92 -11.32 -4.52
C ALA A 139 2.09 -11.89 -5.33
N GLN A 140 1.89 -12.12 -6.64
CA GLN A 140 2.96 -12.55 -7.55
C GLN A 140 4.09 -11.52 -7.64
N TYR A 141 3.75 -10.25 -7.85
CA TYR A 141 4.74 -9.17 -7.90
C TYR A 141 5.58 -9.12 -6.62
N LEU A 142 4.95 -9.14 -5.46
CA LEU A 142 5.67 -9.12 -4.17
C LEU A 142 6.53 -10.36 -3.96
N SER A 143 6.10 -11.53 -4.44
CA SER A 143 6.90 -12.76 -4.35
C SER A 143 8.13 -12.73 -5.25
N GLN A 144 8.05 -12.07 -6.40
CA GLN A 144 9.13 -11.95 -7.38
C GLN A 144 10.04 -10.73 -7.14
N LEU A 145 9.57 -9.73 -6.38
CA LEU A 145 10.31 -8.49 -6.15
C LEU A 145 11.65 -8.77 -5.47
N SER A 146 12.76 -8.53 -6.18
CA SER A 146 14.10 -8.55 -5.61
C SER A 146 14.51 -7.15 -5.16
N LEU A 147 14.66 -6.94 -3.87
CA LEU A 147 15.15 -5.67 -3.33
C LEU A 147 16.64 -5.46 -3.61
N GLU A 148 17.41 -6.52 -3.84
CA GLU A 148 18.84 -6.45 -4.19
C GLU A 148 19.05 -5.64 -5.47
N GLU A 149 18.14 -5.72 -6.43
CA GLU A 149 18.20 -4.92 -7.65
C GLU A 149 18.15 -3.41 -7.39
N TYR A 150 17.48 -3.00 -6.32
CA TYR A 150 17.26 -1.60 -5.96
C TYR A 150 18.28 -1.06 -4.97
N ILE A 151 18.70 -1.87 -4.00
CA ILE A 151 19.52 -1.39 -2.88
C ILE A 151 20.88 -2.08 -2.77
N GLY A 152 21.19 -3.02 -3.66
CA GLY A 152 22.43 -3.80 -3.65
C GLY A 152 22.37 -5.02 -2.71
N ALA A 153 23.49 -5.69 -2.57
CA ALA A 153 23.59 -7.00 -1.88
C ALA A 153 23.22 -6.98 -0.38
N HIS A 154 23.25 -5.83 0.27
CA HIS A 154 22.89 -5.71 1.68
C HIS A 154 21.42 -5.33 1.85
N VAL A 155 20.52 -6.25 1.49
CA VAL A 155 19.08 -6.07 1.74
C VAL A 155 18.84 -6.11 3.25
N PRO A 156 18.27 -5.05 3.86
CA PRO A 156 17.93 -5.10 5.27
C PRO A 156 16.88 -6.19 5.53
N GLU A 157 17.03 -6.93 6.59
CA GLU A 157 16.08 -7.97 7.00
C GLU A 157 14.70 -7.40 7.41
N LYS A 158 14.66 -6.11 7.74
CA LYS A 158 13.49 -5.46 8.33
C LYS A 158 12.68 -4.69 7.30
N VAL A 159 11.94 -5.42 6.48
CA VAL A 159 11.05 -4.87 5.46
C VAL A 159 9.59 -4.96 5.92
N VAL A 160 8.80 -3.92 5.66
CA VAL A 160 7.36 -3.89 5.92
C VAL A 160 6.56 -3.50 4.68
N VAL A 161 5.52 -4.24 4.36
CA VAL A 161 4.57 -3.92 3.28
C VAL A 161 3.35 -3.23 3.88
N LEU A 162 2.96 -2.11 3.27
CA LEU A 162 1.86 -1.24 3.71
C LEU A 162 0.76 -1.25 2.65
N ALA A 163 -0.45 -1.62 3.01
CA ALA A 163 -1.55 -1.65 2.06
C ALA A 163 -2.90 -1.29 2.71
N ASP A 164 -3.86 -0.87 1.90
CA ASP A 164 -5.20 -0.58 2.36
C ASP A 164 -6.05 -1.85 2.52
N SER A 165 -7.34 -1.69 2.83
CA SER A 165 -8.25 -2.82 3.05
C SER A 165 -8.65 -3.56 1.75
N GLY A 166 -8.40 -3.02 0.59
CA GLY A 166 -8.54 -3.70 -0.70
C GLY A 166 -7.60 -4.90 -0.79
N TYR A 167 -6.43 -4.77 -0.19
CA TYR A 167 -5.37 -5.79 -0.16
C TYR A 167 -5.39 -6.67 1.11
N ASP A 168 -6.47 -6.64 1.91
CA ASP A 168 -6.68 -7.60 3.00
C ASP A 168 -7.02 -8.99 2.42
N ASP A 169 -5.99 -9.65 1.90
CA ASP A 169 -6.07 -10.92 1.19
C ASP A 169 -4.98 -11.88 1.67
N GLN A 170 -5.36 -13.16 1.86
CA GLN A 170 -4.43 -14.18 2.35
C GLN A 170 -3.28 -14.47 1.39
N LYS A 171 -3.48 -14.32 0.06
CA LYS A 171 -2.42 -14.57 -0.93
C LYS A 171 -1.31 -13.54 -0.77
N ILE A 172 -1.68 -12.27 -0.60
CA ILE A 172 -0.74 -11.17 -0.36
C ILE A 172 -0.02 -11.38 0.97
N GLN A 173 -0.77 -11.66 2.04
CA GLN A 173 -0.21 -11.88 3.37
C GLN A 173 0.78 -13.05 3.39
N LYS A 174 0.47 -14.16 2.69
CA LYS A 174 1.36 -15.32 2.56
C LYS A 174 2.59 -15.00 1.71
N ALA A 175 2.45 -14.30 0.59
CA ALA A 175 3.58 -13.88 -0.25
C ALA A 175 4.59 -13.01 0.52
N ILE A 176 4.09 -12.06 1.33
CA ILE A 176 4.91 -11.23 2.19
C ILE A 176 5.63 -12.07 3.27
N ALA A 177 4.90 -12.97 3.92
CA ALA A 177 5.45 -13.81 4.99
C ALA A 177 6.50 -14.81 4.47
N ALA A 178 6.33 -15.35 3.26
CA ALA A 178 7.29 -16.24 2.62
C ALA A 178 8.66 -15.57 2.37
N LYS A 179 8.69 -14.25 2.23
CA LYS A 179 9.93 -13.45 2.16
C LYS A 179 10.46 -13.02 3.54
N HIS A 180 9.90 -13.53 4.62
CA HIS A 180 10.18 -13.07 5.98
C HIS A 180 9.89 -11.59 6.23
N TRP A 181 9.24 -10.91 5.32
CA TRP A 181 8.82 -9.52 5.46
C TRP A 181 7.64 -9.37 6.42
N LYS A 182 7.49 -8.17 6.94
CA LYS A 182 6.35 -7.80 7.77
C LYS A 182 5.31 -7.06 6.95
N PHE A 183 4.07 -6.98 7.45
CA PHE A 183 3.05 -6.13 6.85
C PHE A 183 2.32 -5.30 7.89
N ILE A 184 1.78 -4.17 7.45
CA ILE A 184 0.73 -3.42 8.12
C ILE A 184 -0.37 -3.21 7.08
N ILE A 185 -1.48 -3.93 7.22
CA ILE A 185 -2.61 -3.89 6.28
C ILE A 185 -3.85 -3.42 7.02
N ALA A 186 -4.62 -2.49 6.40
CA ALA A 186 -5.93 -2.17 6.91
C ALA A 186 -6.88 -3.36 6.66
N LEU A 187 -7.69 -3.67 7.66
CA LEU A 187 -8.61 -4.79 7.59
C LEU A 187 -10.00 -4.34 7.10
N LYS A 188 -10.65 -5.18 6.30
CA LYS A 188 -12.08 -5.05 6.03
C LYS A 188 -12.86 -5.19 7.34
N SER A 189 -13.91 -4.43 7.53
CA SER A 189 -14.74 -4.45 8.75
C SER A 189 -15.29 -5.84 9.09
N THR A 190 -15.48 -6.66 8.05
CA THR A 190 -15.99 -8.04 8.13
C THR A 190 -14.89 -9.09 8.32
N ARG A 191 -13.60 -8.70 8.32
CA ARG A 191 -12.48 -9.64 8.45
C ARG A 191 -12.63 -10.49 9.69
N GLY A 192 -12.61 -11.81 9.51
CA GLY A 192 -12.68 -12.78 10.61
C GLY A 192 -11.41 -12.79 11.44
N ILE A 193 -11.55 -12.59 12.74
CA ILE A 193 -10.46 -12.65 13.70
C ILE A 193 -10.86 -13.46 14.94
N LYS A 194 -9.88 -14.00 15.65
CA LYS A 194 -10.03 -14.56 17.01
C LYS A 194 -9.04 -13.89 17.94
N THR A 195 -9.45 -13.62 19.17
CA THR A 195 -8.51 -13.28 20.23
C THR A 195 -7.67 -14.51 20.59
N GLU A 196 -6.52 -14.32 21.20
CA GLU A 196 -5.65 -15.43 21.60
C GLU A 196 -6.38 -16.42 22.53
N LYS A 197 -7.19 -15.90 23.47
CA LYS A 197 -8.03 -16.75 24.34
C LYS A 197 -9.01 -17.58 23.52
N ALA A 198 -9.80 -16.96 22.65
CA ALA A 198 -10.76 -17.66 21.82
C ALA A 198 -10.11 -18.71 20.90
N TYR A 199 -8.91 -18.41 20.36
CA TYR A 199 -8.20 -19.36 19.50
C TYR A 199 -7.75 -20.62 20.23
N ARG A 200 -7.45 -20.52 21.53
CA ARG A 200 -7.05 -21.68 22.37
C ARG A 200 -8.25 -22.50 22.80
N THR A 201 -9.43 -21.90 22.96
CA THR A 201 -10.62 -22.53 23.57
C THR A 201 -11.65 -23.01 22.55
N THR A 202 -11.57 -22.60 21.29
CA THR A 202 -12.54 -22.97 20.26
C THR A 202 -11.87 -23.70 19.09
N LYS A 203 -12.64 -24.53 18.35
CA LYS A 203 -12.14 -25.19 17.14
C LYS A 203 -11.60 -24.17 16.14
N LYS A 204 -10.53 -24.52 15.41
CA LYS A 204 -9.85 -23.62 14.46
C LYS A 204 -10.76 -23.09 13.35
N THR A 205 -11.77 -23.85 12.97
CA THR A 205 -12.68 -23.56 11.85
C THR A 205 -13.90 -22.72 12.22
N GLU A 206 -14.30 -22.70 13.49
CA GLU A 206 -15.53 -22.09 13.97
C GLU A 206 -15.28 -20.79 14.74
N ASP A 207 -16.33 -20.02 15.01
CA ASP A 207 -16.35 -18.81 15.87
C ASP A 207 -15.45 -17.65 15.46
N TRP A 208 -15.16 -17.50 14.16
CA TRP A 208 -14.49 -16.31 13.66
C TRP A 208 -15.45 -15.12 13.70
N LYS A 209 -15.13 -14.14 14.52
CA LYS A 209 -15.91 -12.90 14.65
C LYS A 209 -15.30 -11.81 13.79
N SER A 210 -16.14 -10.92 13.25
CA SER A 210 -15.62 -9.76 12.53
C SER A 210 -14.73 -8.91 13.44
N VAL A 211 -13.73 -8.25 12.87
CA VAL A 211 -12.82 -7.37 13.59
C VAL A 211 -13.58 -6.28 14.33
N THR A 212 -14.64 -5.73 13.72
CA THR A 212 -15.48 -4.69 14.31
C THR A 212 -16.20 -5.19 15.57
N VAL A 213 -16.81 -6.36 15.50
CA VAL A 213 -17.53 -6.99 16.64
C VAL A 213 -16.56 -7.33 17.76
N THR A 214 -15.38 -7.89 17.40
CA THR A 214 -14.37 -8.25 18.40
C THR A 214 -13.87 -7.03 19.18
N PHE A 215 -13.57 -5.92 18.51
CA PHE A 215 -13.15 -4.69 19.21
C PHE A 215 -14.30 -4.01 19.95
N LYS A 216 -15.56 -4.14 19.50
CA LYS A 216 -16.73 -3.64 20.23
C LYS A 216 -16.89 -4.38 21.57
N ASN A 217 -16.77 -5.70 21.54
CA ASN A 217 -17.04 -6.56 22.71
C ASN A 217 -15.85 -6.64 23.66
N ASN A 218 -14.62 -6.45 23.20
CA ASN A 218 -13.44 -6.50 24.04
C ASN A 218 -13.22 -5.17 24.79
N ARG A 219 -14.04 -4.90 25.82
CA ARG A 219 -13.96 -3.68 26.62
C ARG A 219 -12.77 -3.65 27.59
N LYS A 220 -12.13 -4.80 27.86
CA LYS A 220 -11.00 -4.92 28.81
C LYS A 220 -9.74 -4.19 28.35
N THR A 221 -9.51 -4.04 27.03
CA THR A 221 -8.40 -3.24 26.52
C THR A 221 -8.82 -1.78 26.43
N GLY A 222 -8.31 -0.95 27.33
CA GLY A 222 -8.57 0.50 27.34
C GLY A 222 -8.04 1.20 26.10
N TRP A 223 -8.61 2.39 25.80
CA TRP A 223 -8.07 3.26 24.78
C TRP A 223 -6.81 3.95 25.28
N LYS A 224 -5.74 3.89 24.48
CA LYS A 224 -4.50 4.66 24.69
C LYS A 224 -4.41 5.78 23.67
N THR A 225 -3.94 6.95 24.06
CA THR A 225 -3.66 8.05 23.13
C THR A 225 -2.22 7.97 22.68
N ILE A 226 -2.01 8.02 21.37
CA ILE A 226 -0.68 8.10 20.75
C ILE A 226 -0.58 9.40 19.94
N ARG A 227 0.62 9.97 19.89
CA ARG A 227 0.92 11.14 19.10
C ARG A 227 1.84 10.78 17.95
N ALA A 228 1.45 11.16 16.74
CA ALA A 228 2.23 10.96 15.52
C ALA A 228 2.61 12.31 14.91
N PRO A 229 3.75 12.42 14.23
CA PRO A 229 4.10 13.63 13.48
C PRO A 229 3.04 13.97 12.44
N LYS A 230 2.75 15.25 12.23
CA LYS A 230 1.92 15.68 11.11
C LYS A 230 2.85 15.97 9.92
N ASN A 231 2.50 15.50 8.72
CA ASN A 231 3.23 15.85 7.51
C ASN A 231 3.17 17.37 7.30
N GLY A 232 4.30 18.01 6.98
CA GLY A 232 4.36 19.43 6.65
C GLY A 232 4.59 20.41 7.81
N GLY A 233 4.96 19.97 9.02
CA GLY A 233 5.33 20.90 10.09
C GLY A 233 6.08 20.25 11.24
N LYS A 234 7.27 20.79 11.58
CA LYS A 234 8.17 20.22 12.60
C LYS A 234 7.52 20.07 14.00
N ASN A 235 6.50 20.88 14.33
CA ASN A 235 5.89 20.90 15.67
C ASN A 235 4.41 20.48 15.71
N LYS A 236 3.79 20.17 14.57
CA LYS A 236 2.38 19.75 14.55
C LYS A 236 2.26 18.25 14.76
N ARG A 237 1.51 17.84 15.77
CA ARG A 237 1.24 16.43 16.10
C ARG A 237 -0.23 16.11 15.84
N MET A 238 -0.45 14.89 15.37
CA MET A 238 -1.79 14.29 15.25
C MET A 238 -2.00 13.32 16.40
N GLU A 239 -3.17 13.33 17.00
CA GLU A 239 -3.52 12.38 18.06
C GLU A 239 -4.41 11.27 17.52
N PHE A 240 -4.10 10.04 17.93
CA PHE A 240 -4.91 8.86 17.66
C PHE A 240 -5.25 8.18 18.99
N ARG A 241 -6.50 7.77 19.11
CA ARG A 241 -6.88 6.80 20.13
C ARG A 241 -6.69 5.42 19.54
N VAL A 242 -6.06 4.53 20.27
CA VAL A 242 -5.77 3.17 19.82
C VAL A 242 -6.15 2.15 20.87
N ARG A 243 -6.60 0.99 20.40
CA ARG A 243 -6.74 -0.24 21.19
C ARG A 243 -5.98 -1.33 20.47
N GLN A 244 -5.31 -2.17 21.22
CA GLN A 244 -4.51 -3.27 20.70
C GLN A 244 -4.96 -4.58 21.31
N ILE A 245 -4.99 -5.62 20.48
CA ILE A 245 -5.11 -7.01 20.92
C ILE A 245 -4.14 -7.86 20.10
N THR A 246 -3.57 -8.88 20.71
CA THR A 246 -2.92 -9.96 19.96
C THR A 246 -3.98 -11.00 19.63
N GLY A 247 -4.02 -11.44 18.38
CA GLY A 247 -5.04 -12.39 17.91
C GLY A 247 -4.63 -13.08 16.63
N TYR A 248 -5.59 -13.74 16.03
CA TYR A 248 -5.39 -14.51 14.81
C TYR A 248 -6.29 -13.99 13.70
N LEU A 249 -5.75 -13.86 12.50
CA LEU A 249 -6.49 -13.60 11.26
C LEU A 249 -6.92 -14.93 10.65
N LYS A 250 -8.17 -15.02 10.21
CA LYS A 250 -8.66 -16.19 9.49
C LYS A 250 -7.79 -16.46 8.26
N ASN A 251 -7.36 -17.72 8.09
CA ASN A 251 -6.52 -18.19 6.97
C ASN A 251 -5.10 -17.60 6.88
N PHE A 252 -4.64 -16.90 7.92
CA PHE A 252 -3.25 -16.40 7.96
C PHE A 252 -2.51 -16.90 9.21
N GLY A 253 -2.89 -16.41 10.39
CA GLY A 253 -2.18 -16.73 11.62
C GLY A 253 -2.17 -15.57 12.62
N LYS A 254 -1.21 -15.61 13.54
CA LYS A 254 -1.09 -14.67 14.66
C LYS A 254 -0.65 -13.29 14.16
N ALA A 255 -1.28 -12.22 14.68
CA ALA A 255 -0.98 -10.85 14.35
C ALA A 255 -1.30 -9.90 15.52
N GLN A 256 -0.66 -8.73 15.52
CA GLN A 256 -1.09 -7.58 16.29
C GLN A 256 -2.27 -6.91 15.56
N LEU A 257 -3.37 -6.74 16.26
CA LEU A 257 -4.60 -6.12 15.74
C LEU A 257 -4.82 -4.79 16.45
N ILE A 258 -4.94 -3.73 15.67
CA ILE A 258 -5.10 -2.37 16.16
C ILE A 258 -6.44 -1.82 15.71
N CYS A 259 -7.23 -1.28 16.63
CA CYS A 259 -8.31 -0.36 16.31
C CYS A 259 -7.80 1.05 16.55
N SER A 260 -7.69 1.83 15.49
CA SER A 260 -7.21 3.21 15.51
C SER A 260 -8.34 4.17 15.16
N GLN A 261 -8.38 5.31 15.83
CA GLN A 261 -9.33 6.39 15.60
C GLN A 261 -8.61 7.73 15.69
N PHE A 262 -8.69 8.52 14.63
CA PHE A 262 -8.12 9.87 14.63
C PHE A 262 -8.94 10.77 15.56
N LYS A 263 -8.26 11.49 16.42
CA LYS A 263 -8.89 12.42 17.37
C LYS A 263 -8.85 13.84 16.78
N THR A 264 -10.02 14.42 16.55
CA THR A 264 -10.18 15.83 16.19
C THR A 264 -10.68 16.62 17.41
N LYS A 265 -10.67 17.95 17.34
CA LYS A 265 -11.19 18.80 18.41
C LYS A 265 -12.70 18.59 18.63
N SER A 266 -13.46 18.37 17.56
CA SER A 266 -14.92 18.31 17.59
C SER A 266 -15.49 16.89 17.55
N ASN A 267 -14.75 15.94 16.96
CA ASN A 267 -15.26 14.57 16.78
C ASN A 267 -14.14 13.53 16.74
N ASN A 268 -14.51 12.31 17.08
CA ASN A 268 -13.65 11.16 16.81
C ASN A 268 -13.88 10.69 15.37
N GLY A 269 -12.84 10.69 14.55
CA GLY A 269 -12.88 10.17 13.18
C GLY A 269 -13.32 8.70 13.10
N LYS A 270 -13.53 8.20 11.89
CA LYS A 270 -13.89 6.79 11.66
C LYS A 270 -12.84 5.84 12.23
N ARG A 271 -13.29 4.72 12.78
CA ARG A 271 -12.40 3.66 13.25
C ARG A 271 -11.76 2.96 12.06
N LYS A 272 -10.46 2.76 12.13
CA LYS A 272 -9.67 1.96 11.19
C LYS A 272 -9.07 0.77 11.92
N HIS A 273 -9.21 -0.41 11.36
CA HIS A 273 -8.62 -1.62 11.90
C HIS A 273 -7.38 -1.96 11.09
N LEU A 274 -6.26 -2.23 11.77
CA LEU A 274 -4.99 -2.60 11.16
C LEU A 274 -4.56 -3.95 11.70
N ALA A 275 -3.91 -4.74 10.85
CA ALA A 275 -3.18 -5.93 11.26
C ALA A 275 -1.69 -5.78 10.94
N CYS A 276 -0.85 -6.27 11.83
CA CYS A 276 0.59 -6.33 11.65
C CYS A 276 1.10 -7.71 12.11
N ASN A 277 1.87 -8.39 11.27
CA ASN A 277 2.47 -9.68 11.63
C ASN A 277 3.79 -9.55 12.39
N ASP A 278 4.29 -8.34 12.62
CA ASP A 278 5.38 -8.09 13.55
C ASP A 278 4.80 -8.02 14.98
N LEU A 279 4.93 -9.12 15.72
CA LEU A 279 4.39 -9.23 17.07
C LEU A 279 5.13 -8.35 18.10
N LYS A 280 6.34 -7.86 17.78
CA LYS A 280 7.13 -6.97 18.63
C LYS A 280 6.80 -5.49 18.40
N ALA A 281 6.13 -5.16 17.31
CA ALA A 281 5.80 -3.77 16.98
C ALA A 281 4.75 -3.19 17.96
N THR A 282 5.04 -1.99 18.45
CA THR A 282 4.14 -1.26 19.34
C THR A 282 2.98 -0.63 18.55
N PRO A 283 1.83 -0.33 19.20
CA PRO A 283 0.71 0.36 18.54
C PRO A 283 1.13 1.67 17.87
N ARG A 284 2.06 2.41 18.49
CA ARG A 284 2.58 3.66 17.94
C ARG A 284 3.35 3.42 16.65
N GLN A 285 4.23 2.43 16.63
CA GLN A 285 5.01 2.06 15.44
C GLN A 285 4.09 1.60 14.31
N ILE A 286 3.08 0.78 14.60
CA ILE A 286 2.12 0.29 13.60
C ILE A 286 1.32 1.46 12.98
N VAL A 287 0.81 2.39 13.79
CA VAL A 287 0.04 3.53 13.28
C VAL A 287 0.93 4.51 12.51
N ILE A 288 2.15 4.80 12.99
CA ILE A 288 3.08 5.67 12.28
C ILE A 288 3.56 5.00 10.98
N GLY A 289 3.92 3.72 11.03
CA GLY A 289 4.31 2.94 9.85
C GLY A 289 3.20 2.93 8.79
N TYR A 290 1.97 2.63 9.19
CA TYR A 290 0.83 2.66 8.25
C TYR A 290 0.64 4.01 7.57
N ARG A 291 0.96 5.11 8.23
CA ARG A 291 0.85 6.45 7.65
C ARG A 291 1.85 6.73 6.53
N LEU A 292 2.98 6.03 6.47
CA LEU A 292 3.90 6.15 5.33
C LEU A 292 3.21 5.82 4.01
N ARG A 293 2.17 4.95 4.04
CA ARG A 293 1.38 4.60 2.86
C ARG A 293 0.85 5.83 2.12
N TRP A 294 0.48 6.90 2.84
CA TRP A 294 -0.07 8.12 2.22
C TRP A 294 0.89 8.79 1.23
N ALA A 295 2.18 8.52 1.30
CA ALA A 295 3.14 9.06 0.35
C ALA A 295 2.92 8.52 -1.07
N ILE A 296 2.26 7.37 -1.24
CA ILE A 296 1.92 6.83 -2.57
C ILE A 296 0.90 7.71 -3.30
N GLU A 297 0.05 8.43 -2.57
CA GLU A 297 -0.96 9.32 -3.16
C GLU A 297 -0.35 10.51 -3.92
N ILE A 298 0.95 10.78 -3.75
CA ILE A 298 1.68 11.78 -4.56
C ILE A 298 1.84 11.30 -6.01
N PHE A 299 1.75 9.97 -6.23
CA PHE A 299 1.93 9.34 -7.55
C PHE A 299 0.61 8.98 -8.25
N HIS A 300 -0.53 9.37 -7.66
CA HIS A 300 -1.86 9.16 -8.24
C HIS A 300 -2.30 10.22 -9.23
#